data_1005652f6dedfef20dacf4884bc3557d
#
_entry.id   1005652f6dedfef20dacf4884bc3557d
#
_cell.length_a   1.000
_cell.length_b   1.000
_cell.length_c   1.000
_cell.angle_alpha   90.00
_cell.angle_beta   90.00
_cell.angle_gamma   90.00
#
_symmetry.space_group_name_H-M   'P 1'
#
loop_
_entity.id
_entity.type
_entity.pdbx_description
1 polymer ?
#
loop_
_entity_poly.entity_id
_entity_poly.type
_entity_poly.pdbx_seq_one_letter_code
_entity_poly.pdbx_strand_id
1 'polypeptide(L)'
;MHALSEEDAVLATYREHGQALARGVSAKSIMAEMYGKTEGCSRGRGGSMHLFDAATRFYGGSAIVAGSLPLAVGMALADKMMKRKRVTVCFFGDGAVAEGEFHESLNLAVLWQLPVLFVCENNRYAMGTALELTESETDISKKAAAYKITSVQVDGMDVIEVAKAAEKAAADIRAGKGPAFIECLTYRFRAHSMFDAELYRGKTEVNEWKEKDPLDLLQNALEKKKLWADIDLDKLEEEVSAVIDEAVKFAENGTLEPVSDLEKFVYSEEAVQ
;
A
#
# COMPACT_ATOMS: atom_id res chain seq x y z
N MET A 1 5.71 -1.31 6.24
CA MET A 1 5.83 -0.03 6.97
C MET A 1 6.91 -0.06 8.04
N HIS A 2 6.98 -1.08 8.90
CA HIS A 2 7.96 -1.17 10.00
C HIS A 2 9.43 -0.91 9.59
N ALA A 3 9.84 -1.35 8.39
CA ALA A 3 11.19 -1.16 7.85
C ALA A 3 11.52 0.28 7.38
N LEU A 4 10.54 1.18 7.42
CA LEU A 4 10.65 2.53 6.88
C LEU A 4 10.91 3.56 7.97
N SER A 5 11.68 4.60 7.63
CA SER A 5 11.83 5.80 8.45
C SER A 5 10.72 6.82 8.13
N GLU A 6 10.56 7.82 8.99
CA GLU A 6 9.62 8.93 8.77
C GLU A 6 9.95 9.75 7.50
N GLU A 7 11.22 9.76 7.09
CA GLU A 7 11.71 10.45 5.90
C GLU A 7 11.38 9.73 4.57
N ASP A 8 11.02 8.44 4.63
CA ASP A 8 10.72 7.65 3.44
C ASP A 8 9.34 8.00 2.89
N ALA A 9 9.16 7.84 1.58
CA ALA A 9 7.91 8.11 0.91
C ALA A 9 7.16 6.80 0.61
N VAL A 10 5.84 6.85 0.67
CA VAL A 10 4.98 5.70 0.38
C VAL A 10 3.92 6.07 -0.65
N LEU A 11 3.81 5.24 -1.68
CA LEU A 11 2.71 5.25 -2.64
C LEU A 11 1.99 3.90 -2.56
N ALA A 12 0.69 3.90 -2.76
CA ALA A 12 -0.13 2.70 -2.67
C ALA A 12 -1.14 2.60 -3.82
N THR A 13 -1.94 1.56 -3.79
CA THR A 13 -3.09 1.39 -4.68
C THR A 13 -4.32 2.07 -4.06
N TYR A 14 -5.46 2.01 -4.74
CA TYR A 14 -6.75 2.45 -4.18
C TYR A 14 -7.24 1.59 -2.99
N ARG A 15 -6.53 0.52 -2.61
CA ARG A 15 -6.81 -0.32 -1.42
C ARG A 15 -5.78 -0.02 -0.33
N GLU A 16 -5.78 1.20 0.15
CA GLU A 16 -4.66 1.82 0.86
C GLU A 16 -4.88 2.12 2.35
N HIS A 17 -6.07 1.83 2.90
CA HIS A 17 -6.39 2.21 4.28
C HIS A 17 -5.40 1.65 5.30
N GLY A 18 -5.00 0.37 5.14
CA GLY A 18 -4.01 -0.26 6.00
C GLY A 18 -2.63 0.40 5.90
N GLN A 19 -2.19 0.72 4.69
CA GLN A 19 -0.92 1.40 4.44
C GLN A 19 -0.94 2.84 5.01
N ALA A 20 -2.04 3.57 4.83
CA ALA A 20 -2.21 4.92 5.35
C ALA A 20 -2.16 4.95 6.88
N LEU A 21 -2.95 4.10 7.54
CA LEU A 21 -2.96 3.98 9.01
C LEU A 21 -1.58 3.57 9.54
N ALA A 22 -0.95 2.56 8.95
CA ALA A 22 0.38 2.11 9.35
C ALA A 22 1.47 3.14 9.08
N ARG A 23 1.23 4.11 8.17
CA ARG A 23 2.12 5.25 7.93
C ARG A 23 1.91 6.39 8.92
N GLY A 24 0.81 6.39 9.66
CA GLY A 24 0.50 7.40 10.68
C GLY A 24 -0.54 8.43 10.25
N VAL A 25 -1.22 8.23 9.11
CA VAL A 25 -2.36 9.06 8.75
C VAL A 25 -3.47 8.87 9.76
N SER A 26 -4.03 9.94 10.27
CA SER A 26 -5.03 9.91 11.34
C SER A 26 -6.30 9.17 10.93
N ALA A 27 -6.77 8.22 11.74
CA ALA A 27 -8.04 7.54 11.52
C ALA A 27 -9.22 8.54 11.40
N LYS A 28 -9.20 9.63 12.18
CA LYS A 28 -10.19 10.73 12.10
C LYS A 28 -10.17 11.40 10.73
N SER A 29 -8.96 11.70 10.21
CA SER A 29 -8.80 12.32 8.90
C SER A 29 -9.21 11.39 7.76
N ILE A 30 -8.88 10.10 7.83
CA ILE A 30 -9.31 9.10 6.86
C ILE A 30 -10.84 8.95 6.88
N MET A 31 -11.45 8.87 8.06
CA MET A 31 -12.90 8.76 8.18
C MET A 31 -13.61 10.01 7.66
N ALA A 32 -13.11 11.20 8.00
CA ALA A 32 -13.64 12.46 7.46
C ALA A 32 -13.55 12.52 5.92
N GLU A 33 -12.45 12.00 5.34
CA GLU A 33 -12.31 11.88 3.88
C GLU A 33 -13.37 11.00 3.26
N MET A 34 -13.65 9.83 3.86
CA MET A 34 -14.70 8.92 3.37
C MET A 34 -16.11 9.52 3.49
N TYR A 35 -16.33 10.45 4.44
CA TYR A 35 -17.58 11.18 4.62
C TYR A 35 -17.66 12.46 3.76
N GLY A 36 -16.65 12.74 2.93
CA GLY A 36 -16.61 13.90 2.06
C GLY A 36 -16.46 15.24 2.83
N LYS A 37 -15.73 15.22 3.94
CA LYS A 37 -15.55 16.38 4.81
C LYS A 37 -14.24 17.11 4.54
N THR A 38 -14.23 18.43 4.72
CA THR A 38 -13.03 19.24 4.50
C THR A 38 -11.89 18.96 5.46
N GLU A 39 -12.18 18.33 6.61
CA GLU A 39 -11.22 17.84 7.59
C GLU A 39 -10.54 16.53 7.17
N GLY A 40 -10.97 15.92 6.06
CA GLY A 40 -10.33 14.76 5.46
C GLY A 40 -8.94 15.07 4.94
N CYS A 41 -8.09 14.04 4.83
CA CYS A 41 -6.69 14.17 4.39
C CYS A 41 -6.54 14.67 2.94
N SER A 42 -7.57 14.48 2.11
CA SER A 42 -7.71 15.03 0.75
C SER A 42 -8.86 16.04 0.64
N ARG A 43 -9.24 16.66 1.77
CA ARG A 43 -10.30 17.69 1.88
C ARG A 43 -11.69 17.18 1.49
N GLY A 44 -11.95 15.88 1.62
CA GLY A 44 -13.21 15.25 1.25
C GLY A 44 -13.39 15.00 -0.26
N ARG A 45 -12.37 15.26 -1.07
CA ARG A 45 -12.42 15.10 -2.53
C ARG A 45 -11.89 13.77 -3.05
N GLY A 46 -11.12 13.06 -2.23
CA GLY A 46 -10.50 11.78 -2.59
C GLY A 46 -11.36 10.55 -2.26
N GLY A 47 -12.24 10.67 -1.25
CA GLY A 47 -13.02 9.55 -0.75
C GLY A 47 -12.15 8.40 -0.27
N SER A 48 -12.62 7.16 -0.44
CA SER A 48 -11.96 5.94 0.05
C SER A 48 -10.69 5.53 -0.71
N MET A 49 -10.46 6.08 -1.91
CA MET A 49 -9.46 5.58 -2.85
C MET A 49 -8.28 6.52 -3.08
N HIS A 50 -8.34 7.73 -2.53
CA HIS A 50 -7.33 8.76 -2.75
C HIS A 50 -6.99 9.49 -1.45
N LEU A 51 -6.29 8.75 -0.57
CA LEU A 51 -5.81 9.29 0.70
C LEU A 51 -4.40 9.84 0.51
N PHE A 52 -4.21 11.12 0.82
CA PHE A 52 -2.90 11.78 0.73
C PHE A 52 -2.60 12.52 2.02
N ASP A 53 -1.40 12.32 2.55
CA ASP A 53 -0.91 13.08 3.69
C ASP A 53 0.59 13.37 3.54
N ALA A 54 0.89 14.61 3.16
CA ALA A 54 2.27 15.05 2.98
C ALA A 54 3.07 15.06 4.29
N ALA A 55 2.40 15.23 5.44
CA ALA A 55 3.08 15.27 6.74
C ALA A 55 3.66 13.91 7.10
N THR A 56 2.94 12.83 6.84
CA THR A 56 3.40 11.45 7.03
C THR A 56 4.15 10.90 5.83
N ARG A 57 4.29 11.70 4.75
CA ARG A 57 4.88 11.29 3.47
C ARG A 57 4.17 10.10 2.82
N PHE A 58 2.88 10.02 3.04
CA PHE A 58 1.98 9.13 2.34
C PHE A 58 1.40 9.85 1.12
N TYR A 59 1.90 9.49 -0.06
CA TYR A 59 1.56 10.14 -1.33
C TYR A 59 0.47 9.39 -2.10
N GLY A 60 -0.32 8.65 -1.36
CA GLY A 60 -1.64 8.22 -1.73
C GLY A 60 -1.74 7.00 -2.59
N GLY A 61 -3.00 6.70 -2.85
CA GLY A 61 -3.47 5.69 -3.74
C GLY A 61 -3.84 6.21 -5.11
N SER A 62 -3.66 5.36 -6.10
CA SER A 62 -4.11 5.63 -7.46
C SER A 62 -5.20 4.64 -7.86
N ALA A 63 -6.32 5.13 -8.38
CA ALA A 63 -7.33 4.29 -9.00
C ALA A 63 -6.89 3.79 -10.40
N ILE A 64 -5.86 4.41 -10.97
CA ILE A 64 -5.25 3.97 -12.23
C ILE A 64 -4.29 2.84 -11.90
N VAL A 65 -4.56 1.66 -12.47
CA VAL A 65 -3.70 0.48 -12.30
C VAL A 65 -2.30 0.81 -12.81
N ALA A 66 -1.27 0.43 -12.06
CA ALA A 66 0.15 0.75 -12.29
C ALA A 66 0.54 2.24 -12.18
N GLY A 67 -0.40 3.19 -12.16
CA GLY A 67 -0.10 4.63 -12.21
C GLY A 67 0.79 5.18 -11.10
N SER A 68 0.87 4.51 -9.94
CA SER A 68 1.80 4.88 -8.85
C SER A 68 3.26 4.49 -9.13
N LEU A 69 3.51 3.54 -10.03
CA LEU A 69 4.87 3.07 -10.32
C LEU A 69 5.78 4.17 -10.91
N PRO A 70 5.41 4.87 -12.00
CA PRO A 70 6.23 5.95 -12.53
C PRO A 70 6.35 7.13 -11.57
N LEU A 71 5.32 7.40 -10.76
CA LEU A 71 5.38 8.44 -9.73
C LEU A 71 6.44 8.11 -8.67
N ALA A 72 6.51 6.85 -8.21
CA ALA A 72 7.53 6.39 -7.28
C ALA A 72 8.95 6.51 -7.86
N VAL A 73 9.12 6.17 -9.15
CA VAL A 73 10.38 6.35 -9.87
C VAL A 73 10.78 7.83 -9.92
N GLY A 74 9.84 8.72 -10.21
CA GLY A 74 10.08 10.18 -10.24
C GLY A 74 10.49 10.72 -8.86
N MET A 75 9.83 10.30 -7.79
CA MET A 75 10.17 10.70 -6.42
C MET A 75 11.55 10.18 -6.00
N ALA A 76 11.85 8.92 -6.30
CA ALA A 76 13.16 8.32 -6.03
C ALA A 76 14.28 9.01 -6.83
N LEU A 77 14.01 9.41 -8.08
CA LEU A 77 14.93 10.19 -8.90
C LEU A 77 15.19 11.56 -8.26
N ALA A 78 14.16 12.26 -7.82
CA ALA A 78 14.30 13.55 -7.13
C ALA A 78 15.15 13.43 -5.87
N ASP A 79 14.91 12.41 -5.02
CA ASP A 79 15.70 12.19 -3.81
C ASP A 79 17.16 11.85 -4.14
N LYS A 80 17.41 11.07 -5.18
CA LYS A 80 18.77 10.81 -5.67
C LYS A 80 19.48 12.08 -6.17
N MET A 81 18.83 12.87 -7.01
CA MET A 81 19.38 14.14 -7.52
C MET A 81 19.70 15.11 -6.39
N MET A 82 18.84 15.15 -5.37
CA MET A 82 19.02 15.99 -4.17
C MET A 82 19.96 15.34 -3.13
N LYS A 83 20.53 14.17 -3.40
CA LYS A 83 21.41 13.41 -2.51
C LYS A 83 20.82 13.09 -1.15
N ARG A 84 19.49 12.88 -1.09
CA ARG A 84 18.77 12.47 0.13
C ARG A 84 18.87 10.96 0.31
N LYS A 85 19.05 10.52 1.56
CA LYS A 85 19.11 9.08 1.90
C LYS A 85 17.71 8.56 2.25
N ARG A 86 16.78 8.68 1.32
CA ARG A 86 15.38 8.26 1.48
C ARG A 86 15.10 7.05 0.61
N VAL A 87 14.12 6.26 1.01
CA VAL A 87 13.54 5.18 0.21
C VAL A 87 12.13 5.59 -0.19
N THR A 88 11.81 5.43 -1.46
CA THR A 88 10.43 5.51 -1.94
C THR A 88 9.89 4.10 -2.06
N VAL A 89 8.78 3.80 -1.39
CA VAL A 89 8.09 2.51 -1.48
C VAL A 89 6.84 2.65 -2.31
N CYS A 90 6.65 1.72 -3.26
CA CYS A 90 5.47 1.65 -4.09
C CYS A 90 4.79 0.29 -3.93
N PHE A 91 3.57 0.29 -3.40
CA PHE A 91 2.71 -0.88 -3.34
C PHE A 91 1.84 -0.96 -4.58
N PHE A 92 1.68 -2.15 -5.13
CA PHE A 92 0.80 -2.41 -6.28
C PHE A 92 0.37 -3.88 -6.30
N GLY A 93 -0.77 -4.17 -6.94
CA GLY A 93 -1.28 -5.53 -7.07
C GLY A 93 -0.69 -6.28 -8.27
N ASP A 94 -0.87 -7.59 -8.30
CA ASP A 94 -0.48 -8.47 -9.40
C ASP A 94 -1.04 -8.01 -10.77
N GLY A 95 -2.25 -7.46 -10.81
CA GLY A 95 -2.82 -6.94 -12.06
C GLY A 95 -2.07 -5.75 -12.68
N ALA A 96 -1.24 -5.04 -11.90
CA ALA A 96 -0.42 -3.95 -12.43
C ALA A 96 0.80 -4.45 -13.24
N VAL A 97 1.13 -5.73 -13.13
CA VAL A 97 2.32 -6.31 -13.77
C VAL A 97 2.15 -6.48 -15.28
N ALA A 98 0.90 -6.53 -15.76
CA ALA A 98 0.57 -6.57 -17.18
C ALA A 98 0.63 -5.20 -17.87
N GLU A 99 0.72 -4.10 -17.10
CA GLU A 99 0.74 -2.75 -17.65
C GLU A 99 2.14 -2.32 -18.10
N GLY A 100 2.21 -1.46 -19.13
CA GLY A 100 3.48 -0.93 -19.64
C GLY A 100 4.30 -0.20 -18.60
N GLU A 101 3.63 0.57 -17.72
CA GLU A 101 4.24 1.33 -16.63
C GLU A 101 5.06 0.48 -15.67
N PHE A 102 4.68 -0.80 -15.46
CA PHE A 102 5.48 -1.73 -14.68
C PHE A 102 6.85 -1.93 -15.33
N HIS A 103 6.87 -2.27 -16.60
CA HIS A 103 8.09 -2.55 -17.35
C HIS A 103 8.99 -1.32 -17.45
N GLU A 104 8.42 -0.18 -17.77
CA GLU A 104 9.14 1.10 -17.89
C GLU A 104 9.73 1.53 -16.56
N SER A 105 8.95 1.44 -15.47
CA SER A 105 9.37 1.84 -14.13
C SER A 105 10.53 0.99 -13.61
N LEU A 106 10.47 -0.33 -13.74
CA LEU A 106 11.55 -1.22 -13.31
C LEU A 106 12.82 -0.95 -14.13
N ASN A 107 12.69 -0.81 -15.45
CA ASN A 107 13.82 -0.50 -16.32
C ASN A 107 14.52 0.81 -15.91
N LEU A 108 13.76 1.90 -15.74
CA LEU A 108 14.32 3.19 -15.34
C LEU A 108 14.91 3.16 -13.94
N ALA A 109 14.25 2.50 -12.99
CA ALA A 109 14.75 2.38 -11.63
C ALA A 109 16.12 1.70 -11.58
N VAL A 110 16.30 0.62 -12.32
CA VAL A 110 17.59 -0.09 -12.38
C VAL A 110 18.62 0.71 -13.17
N LEU A 111 18.26 1.24 -14.34
CA LEU A 111 19.15 2.03 -15.19
C LEU A 111 19.74 3.21 -14.41
N TRP A 112 18.93 3.86 -13.62
CA TRP A 112 19.34 5.03 -12.83
C TRP A 112 19.71 4.69 -11.38
N GLN A 113 19.72 3.41 -10.98
CA GLN A 113 20.05 2.97 -9.61
C GLN A 113 19.31 3.80 -8.57
N LEU A 114 17.97 3.82 -8.68
CA LEU A 114 17.11 4.65 -7.83
C LEU A 114 16.83 4.00 -6.47
N PRO A 115 16.66 4.79 -5.41
CA PRO A 115 16.33 4.30 -4.07
C PRO A 115 14.82 3.98 -3.96
N VAL A 116 14.34 3.01 -4.73
CA VAL A 116 12.93 2.60 -4.74
C VAL A 116 12.79 1.14 -4.35
N LEU A 117 11.79 0.85 -3.51
CA LEU A 117 11.33 -0.47 -3.14
C LEU A 117 9.96 -0.71 -3.79
N PHE A 118 9.89 -1.66 -4.69
CA PHE A 118 8.65 -2.14 -5.29
C PHE A 118 8.09 -3.29 -4.46
N VAL A 119 6.83 -3.20 -4.03
CA VAL A 119 6.14 -4.23 -3.25
C VAL A 119 4.90 -4.66 -4.02
N CYS A 120 4.94 -5.85 -4.59
CA CYS A 120 3.82 -6.47 -5.27
C CYS A 120 2.98 -7.27 -4.28
N GLU A 121 1.73 -6.86 -4.09
CA GLU A 121 0.71 -7.59 -3.34
C GLU A 121 0.03 -8.59 -4.28
N ASN A 122 0.69 -9.74 -4.52
CA ASN A 122 0.15 -10.78 -5.39
C ASN A 122 -0.97 -11.52 -4.67
N ASN A 123 -2.20 -11.06 -4.87
CA ASN A 123 -3.39 -11.65 -4.29
C ASN A 123 -4.10 -12.62 -5.25
N ARG A 124 -3.44 -12.99 -6.36
CA ARG A 124 -3.85 -13.94 -7.40
C ARG A 124 -4.96 -13.50 -8.34
N TYR A 125 -5.62 -12.39 -8.07
CA TYR A 125 -6.78 -11.94 -8.84
C TYR A 125 -6.73 -10.46 -9.13
N ALA A 126 -6.51 -10.11 -10.39
CA ALA A 126 -6.75 -8.76 -10.89
C ALA A 126 -8.26 -8.56 -11.07
N MET A 127 -8.92 -7.92 -10.09
CA MET A 127 -10.37 -7.89 -9.96
C MET A 127 -10.95 -9.32 -9.91
N GLY A 128 -11.42 -9.87 -11.02
CA GLY A 128 -11.91 -11.23 -11.17
C GLY A 128 -11.09 -12.11 -12.11
N THR A 129 -9.99 -11.60 -12.64
CA THR A 129 -9.12 -12.35 -13.57
C THR A 129 -7.98 -13.00 -12.81
N ALA A 130 -7.88 -14.31 -12.87
CA ALA A 130 -6.82 -15.05 -12.24
C ALA A 130 -5.47 -14.77 -12.91
N LEU A 131 -4.39 -14.75 -12.13
CA LEU A 131 -3.03 -14.41 -12.59
C LEU A 131 -2.57 -15.29 -13.75
N GLU A 132 -2.83 -16.59 -13.69
CA GLU A 132 -2.48 -17.57 -14.73
C GLU A 132 -3.19 -17.37 -16.07
N LEU A 133 -4.22 -16.52 -16.11
CA LEU A 133 -4.92 -16.16 -17.36
C LEU A 133 -4.35 -14.90 -18.02
N THR A 134 -3.52 -14.16 -17.29
CA THR A 134 -2.95 -12.89 -17.78
C THR A 134 -1.44 -12.92 -17.90
N GLU A 135 -0.75 -13.80 -17.17
CA GLU A 135 0.69 -13.84 -17.06
C GLU A 135 1.25 -15.18 -17.49
N SER A 136 2.18 -15.17 -18.45
CA SER A 136 2.90 -16.37 -18.90
C SER A 136 3.93 -16.86 -17.87
N GLU A 137 4.49 -15.96 -17.06
CA GLU A 137 5.30 -16.26 -15.87
C GLU A 137 4.56 -15.73 -14.66
N THR A 138 4.06 -16.64 -13.85
CA THR A 138 3.26 -16.32 -12.65
C THR A 138 4.10 -16.03 -11.41
N ASP A 139 5.41 -16.31 -11.45
CA ASP A 139 6.37 -15.84 -10.46
C ASP A 139 6.83 -14.43 -10.87
N ILE A 140 6.16 -13.43 -10.32
CA ILE A 140 6.39 -12.03 -10.66
C ILE A 140 7.81 -11.60 -10.26
N SER A 141 8.38 -12.20 -9.23
CA SER A 141 9.76 -11.92 -8.83
C SER A 141 10.76 -12.26 -9.92
N LYS A 142 10.51 -13.31 -10.73
CA LYS A 142 11.33 -13.64 -11.91
C LYS A 142 11.17 -12.63 -13.04
N LYS A 143 9.96 -12.11 -13.26
CA LYS A 143 9.76 -11.04 -14.24
C LYS A 143 10.55 -9.78 -13.84
N ALA A 144 10.51 -9.42 -12.57
CA ALA A 144 11.31 -8.31 -12.04
C ALA A 144 12.81 -8.59 -12.20
N ALA A 145 13.28 -9.80 -11.89
CA ALA A 145 14.68 -10.21 -12.04
C ALA A 145 15.22 -10.05 -13.48
N ALA A 146 14.37 -10.13 -14.50
CA ALA A 146 14.77 -9.90 -15.88
C ALA A 146 15.35 -8.50 -16.12
N TYR A 147 14.98 -7.52 -15.32
CA TYR A 147 15.57 -6.17 -15.30
C TYR A 147 16.85 -6.05 -14.47
N LYS A 148 17.36 -7.15 -13.90
CA LYS A 148 18.50 -7.19 -12.98
C LYS A 148 18.24 -6.44 -11.67
N ILE A 149 16.99 -6.30 -11.27
CA ILE A 149 16.61 -5.80 -9.95
C ILE A 149 16.76 -6.93 -8.92
N THR A 150 17.24 -6.59 -7.73
CA THR A 150 17.22 -7.55 -6.61
C THR A 150 15.78 -7.86 -6.24
N SER A 151 15.35 -9.09 -6.47
CA SER A 151 13.97 -9.51 -6.28
C SER A 151 13.87 -10.71 -5.34
N VAL A 152 12.78 -10.78 -4.59
CA VAL A 152 12.45 -11.89 -3.71
C VAL A 152 10.94 -12.12 -3.69
N GLN A 153 10.53 -13.37 -3.67
CA GLN A 153 9.16 -13.78 -3.38
C GLN A 153 9.09 -14.28 -1.93
N VAL A 154 8.08 -13.86 -1.18
CA VAL A 154 7.87 -14.24 0.22
C VAL A 154 6.42 -14.69 0.45
N ASP A 155 6.19 -15.45 1.50
CA ASP A 155 4.84 -15.71 2.00
C ASP A 155 4.26 -14.41 2.57
N GLY A 156 3.34 -13.79 1.82
CA GLY A 156 2.68 -12.54 2.20
C GLY A 156 1.68 -12.72 3.35
N MET A 157 1.37 -13.97 3.74
CA MET A 157 0.54 -14.28 4.91
C MET A 157 1.38 -14.38 6.20
N ASP A 158 2.71 -14.48 6.11
CA ASP A 158 3.61 -14.42 7.26
C ASP A 158 4.21 -13.02 7.42
N VAL A 159 3.68 -12.25 8.38
CA VAL A 159 4.13 -10.88 8.67
C VAL A 159 5.61 -10.80 9.06
N ILE A 160 6.17 -11.86 9.65
CA ILE A 160 7.58 -11.90 10.09
C ILE A 160 8.48 -12.07 8.88
N GLU A 161 8.11 -12.90 7.91
CA GLU A 161 8.85 -13.04 6.65
C GLU A 161 8.82 -11.74 5.84
N VAL A 162 7.64 -11.14 5.70
CA VAL A 162 7.48 -9.84 5.02
C VAL A 162 8.32 -8.75 5.70
N ALA A 163 8.31 -8.68 7.03
CA ALA A 163 9.10 -7.70 7.77
C ALA A 163 10.61 -7.87 7.51
N LYS A 164 11.13 -9.10 7.60
CA LYS A 164 12.56 -9.39 7.34
C LYS A 164 12.97 -9.04 5.90
N ALA A 165 12.14 -9.38 4.92
CA ALA A 165 12.41 -9.05 3.52
C ALA A 165 12.43 -7.54 3.30
N ALA A 166 11.47 -6.81 3.87
CA ALA A 166 11.37 -5.36 3.78
C ALA A 166 12.55 -4.66 4.47
N GLU A 167 12.94 -5.09 5.68
CA GLU A 167 14.11 -4.55 6.40
C GLU A 167 15.40 -4.73 5.59
N LYS A 168 15.61 -5.94 5.06
CA LYS A 168 16.78 -6.23 4.23
C LYS A 168 16.79 -5.36 2.97
N ALA A 169 15.66 -5.28 2.25
CA ALA A 169 15.55 -4.48 1.03
C ALA A 169 15.79 -2.99 1.30
N ALA A 170 15.17 -2.43 2.34
CA ALA A 170 15.35 -1.03 2.71
C ALA A 170 16.80 -0.73 3.12
N ALA A 171 17.46 -1.62 3.86
CA ALA A 171 18.87 -1.49 4.23
C ALA A 171 19.78 -1.53 3.01
N ASP A 172 19.54 -2.45 2.08
CA ASP A 172 20.33 -2.59 0.84
C ASP A 172 20.19 -1.33 -0.06
N ILE A 173 18.96 -0.79 -0.19
CA ILE A 173 18.71 0.44 -0.92
C ILE A 173 19.44 1.62 -0.28
N ARG A 174 19.36 1.78 1.05
CA ARG A 174 20.08 2.84 1.78
C ARG A 174 21.62 2.72 1.67
N ALA A 175 22.10 1.49 1.50
CA ALA A 175 23.51 1.23 1.22
C ALA A 175 23.91 1.52 -0.24
N GLY A 176 23.00 1.98 -1.09
CA GLY A 176 23.27 2.34 -2.48
C GLY A 176 23.35 1.15 -3.44
N LYS A 177 22.76 0.00 -3.10
CA LYS A 177 22.75 -1.21 -3.96
C LYS A 177 21.72 -1.15 -5.07
N GLY A 178 21.02 -0.03 -5.25
CA GLY A 178 19.98 0.16 -6.24
C GLY A 178 18.60 -0.24 -5.76
N PRO A 179 17.60 -0.32 -6.66
CA PRO A 179 16.23 -0.66 -6.32
C PRO A 179 16.08 -2.13 -5.90
N ALA A 180 14.99 -2.43 -5.18
CA ALA A 180 14.63 -3.79 -4.81
C ALA A 180 13.15 -4.07 -5.11
N PHE A 181 12.82 -5.35 -5.23
CA PHE A 181 11.47 -5.84 -5.51
C PHE A 181 11.11 -6.96 -4.54
N ILE A 182 9.93 -6.87 -3.95
CA ILE A 182 9.35 -7.92 -3.10
C ILE A 182 8.00 -8.31 -3.69
N GLU A 183 7.83 -9.57 -3.96
CA GLU A 183 6.53 -10.17 -4.24
C GLU A 183 6.00 -10.83 -2.97
N CYS A 184 4.87 -10.35 -2.47
CA CYS A 184 4.17 -10.92 -1.34
C CYS A 184 3.03 -11.81 -1.85
N LEU A 185 3.18 -13.14 -1.72
CA LEU A 185 2.09 -14.07 -2.05
C LEU A 185 1.02 -13.99 -0.96
N THR A 186 -0.09 -13.39 -1.29
CA THR A 186 -1.18 -13.15 -0.36
C THR A 186 -2.53 -13.55 -0.97
N TYR A 187 -3.63 -13.24 -0.29
CA TYR A 187 -4.96 -13.52 -0.80
C TYR A 187 -5.98 -12.50 -0.34
N ARG A 188 -6.86 -12.09 -1.24
CA ARG A 188 -7.96 -11.19 -0.93
C ARG A 188 -9.17 -11.99 -0.44
N PHE A 189 -9.42 -12.05 0.89
CA PHE A 189 -10.52 -12.83 1.48
C PHE A 189 -11.89 -12.35 1.06
N ARG A 190 -12.08 -11.04 0.89
CA ARG A 190 -13.35 -10.45 0.45
C ARG A 190 -13.39 -10.27 -1.06
N ALA A 191 -14.59 -10.10 -1.58
CA ALA A 191 -14.82 -9.67 -2.96
C ALA A 191 -14.01 -8.42 -3.31
N HIS A 192 -13.79 -8.19 -4.61
CA HIS A 192 -13.06 -7.01 -5.07
C HIS A 192 -13.75 -5.70 -4.66
N SER A 193 -15.08 -5.68 -4.75
CA SER A 193 -15.93 -4.56 -4.35
C SER A 193 -17.26 -5.09 -3.80
N MET A 194 -18.10 -4.20 -3.27
CA MET A 194 -19.43 -4.55 -2.77
C MET A 194 -20.37 -5.14 -3.85
N PHE A 195 -20.10 -4.85 -5.13
CA PHE A 195 -20.90 -5.33 -6.26
C PHE A 195 -20.33 -6.58 -6.92
N ASP A 196 -19.18 -7.08 -6.45
CA ASP A 196 -18.53 -8.26 -6.99
C ASP A 196 -19.19 -9.53 -6.46
N ALA A 197 -19.83 -10.27 -7.35
CA ALA A 197 -20.53 -11.53 -7.03
C ALA A 197 -19.58 -12.74 -6.87
N GLU A 198 -18.27 -12.57 -7.01
CA GLU A 198 -17.24 -13.60 -6.85
C GLU A 198 -17.42 -14.85 -7.71
N LEU A 199 -17.97 -14.71 -8.92
CA LEU A 199 -18.23 -15.85 -9.81
C LEU A 199 -16.95 -16.51 -10.36
N TYR A 200 -15.80 -15.89 -10.19
CA TYR A 200 -14.50 -16.31 -10.70
C TYR A 200 -13.71 -17.24 -9.76
N ARG A 201 -14.16 -17.43 -8.52
CA ARG A 201 -13.49 -18.26 -7.53
C ARG A 201 -14.45 -19.04 -6.63
N GLY A 202 -14.00 -20.19 -6.15
CA GLY A 202 -14.79 -21.06 -5.27
C GLY A 202 -14.69 -20.66 -3.79
N LYS A 203 -15.77 -20.90 -3.03
CA LYS A 203 -15.73 -20.69 -1.56
C LYS A 203 -14.72 -21.56 -0.85
N THR A 204 -14.43 -22.76 -1.38
CA THR A 204 -13.43 -23.68 -0.83
C THR A 204 -12.05 -23.04 -0.85
N GLU A 205 -11.65 -22.47 -1.99
CA GLU A 205 -10.39 -21.75 -2.13
C GLU A 205 -10.26 -20.60 -1.10
N VAL A 206 -11.30 -19.79 -0.96
CA VAL A 206 -11.33 -18.69 0.03
C VAL A 206 -11.14 -19.23 1.45
N ASN A 207 -11.81 -20.33 1.80
CA ASN A 207 -11.72 -20.94 3.13
C ASN A 207 -10.34 -21.51 3.41
N GLU A 208 -9.71 -22.19 2.43
CA GLU A 208 -8.33 -22.70 2.54
C GLU A 208 -7.32 -21.58 2.80
N TRP A 209 -7.51 -20.41 2.16
CA TRP A 209 -6.67 -19.25 2.41
C TRP A 209 -6.93 -18.61 3.78
N LYS A 210 -8.15 -18.61 4.28
CA LYS A 210 -8.48 -18.13 5.63
C LYS A 210 -7.83 -18.96 6.74
N GLU A 211 -7.54 -20.23 6.50
CA GLU A 211 -6.77 -21.06 7.46
C GLU A 211 -5.32 -20.55 7.65
N LYS A 212 -4.88 -19.68 6.76
CA LYS A 212 -3.57 -19.00 6.80
C LYS A 212 -3.70 -17.52 7.10
N ASP A 213 -4.72 -17.11 7.88
CA ASP A 213 -4.89 -15.70 8.24
C ASP A 213 -3.62 -15.18 8.94
N PRO A 214 -3.05 -14.05 8.50
CA PRO A 214 -1.83 -13.49 9.08
C PRO A 214 -1.92 -13.22 10.58
N LEU A 215 -3.11 -12.89 11.08
CA LEU A 215 -3.33 -12.67 12.51
C LEU A 215 -3.20 -13.98 13.30
N ASP A 216 -3.84 -15.05 12.83
CA ASP A 216 -3.77 -16.36 13.46
C ASP A 216 -2.34 -16.92 13.39
N LEU A 217 -1.65 -16.75 12.25
CA LEU A 217 -0.27 -17.18 12.10
C LEU A 217 0.66 -16.44 13.07
N LEU A 218 0.49 -15.13 13.23
CA LEU A 218 1.28 -14.33 14.19
C LEU A 218 0.97 -14.74 15.62
N GLN A 219 -0.31 -14.89 15.99
CA GLN A 219 -0.70 -15.36 17.32
C GLN A 219 -0.02 -16.70 17.64
N ASN A 220 -0.16 -17.68 16.76
CA ASN A 220 0.46 -19.01 16.94
C ASN A 220 1.99 -18.92 17.08
N ALA A 221 2.64 -18.02 16.35
CA ALA A 221 4.09 -17.83 16.45
C ALA A 221 4.50 -17.22 17.80
N LEU A 222 3.72 -16.29 18.31
CA LEU A 222 3.94 -15.63 19.63
C LEU A 222 3.66 -16.59 20.77
N GLU A 223 2.61 -17.42 20.70
CA GLU A 223 2.30 -18.45 21.68
C GLU A 223 3.43 -19.47 21.79
N LYS A 224 3.95 -19.98 20.68
CA LYS A 224 5.10 -20.90 20.66
C LYS A 224 6.34 -20.31 21.33
N LYS A 225 6.50 -18.97 21.24
CA LYS A 225 7.59 -18.24 21.91
C LYS A 225 7.27 -17.80 23.33
N LYS A 226 6.07 -18.09 23.85
CA LYS A 226 5.56 -17.68 25.14
C LYS A 226 5.50 -16.13 25.33
N LEU A 227 5.31 -15.42 24.22
CA LEU A 227 5.17 -13.95 24.20
C LEU A 227 3.70 -13.49 24.15
N TRP A 228 2.77 -14.42 23.87
CA TRP A 228 1.35 -14.11 23.74
C TRP A 228 0.68 -13.77 25.07
N ALA A 229 1.15 -14.35 26.19
CA ALA A 229 0.55 -14.14 27.52
C ALA A 229 0.60 -12.68 27.99
N ASP A 230 1.45 -11.85 27.39
CA ASP A 230 1.58 -10.43 27.73
C ASP A 230 0.65 -9.54 26.87
N ILE A 231 -0.12 -10.14 25.96
CA ILE A 231 -1.03 -9.43 25.04
C ILE A 231 -2.46 -9.59 25.53
N ASP A 232 -3.08 -8.48 25.90
CA ASP A 232 -4.49 -8.39 26.25
C ASP A 232 -5.31 -8.02 25.00
N LEU A 233 -5.85 -9.05 24.33
CA LEU A 233 -6.64 -8.85 23.10
C LEU A 233 -7.94 -8.11 23.36
N ASP A 234 -8.64 -8.39 24.45
CA ASP A 234 -9.92 -7.75 24.75
C ASP A 234 -9.71 -6.24 24.91
N LYS A 235 -8.65 -5.86 25.63
CA LYS A 235 -8.27 -4.45 25.78
C LYS A 235 -7.88 -3.82 24.46
N LEU A 236 -7.13 -4.52 23.58
CA LEU A 236 -6.74 -4.02 22.27
C LEU A 236 -7.98 -3.78 21.40
N GLU A 237 -8.94 -4.69 21.38
CA GLU A 237 -10.21 -4.56 20.66
C GLU A 237 -11.05 -3.38 21.16
N GLU A 238 -11.09 -3.17 22.49
CA GLU A 238 -11.75 -2.01 23.08
C GLU A 238 -11.09 -0.69 22.65
N GLU A 239 -9.74 -0.63 22.66
CA GLU A 239 -8.98 0.54 22.22
C GLU A 239 -9.21 0.83 20.73
N VAL A 240 -9.19 -0.19 19.88
CA VAL A 240 -9.46 -0.05 18.42
C VAL A 240 -10.89 0.42 18.19
N SER A 241 -11.87 -0.16 18.89
CA SER A 241 -13.26 0.24 18.77
C SER A 241 -13.47 1.69 19.18
N ALA A 242 -12.83 2.13 20.28
CA ALA A 242 -12.88 3.53 20.71
C ALA A 242 -12.30 4.50 19.66
N VAL A 243 -11.18 4.13 19.03
CA VAL A 243 -10.56 4.94 17.94
C VAL A 243 -11.52 5.07 16.74
N ILE A 244 -12.20 3.98 16.35
CA ILE A 244 -13.15 3.98 15.24
C ILE A 244 -14.39 4.84 15.60
N ASP A 245 -14.95 4.67 16.79
CA ASP A 245 -16.10 5.45 17.24
C ASP A 245 -15.79 6.96 17.29
N GLU A 246 -14.61 7.33 17.77
CA GLU A 246 -14.15 8.73 17.74
C GLU A 246 -13.98 9.25 16.30
N ALA A 247 -13.44 8.43 15.39
CA ALA A 247 -13.26 8.82 14.00
C ALA A 247 -14.61 9.04 13.30
N VAL A 248 -15.60 8.17 13.55
CA VAL A 248 -16.97 8.34 13.03
C VAL A 248 -17.60 9.63 13.56
N LYS A 249 -17.57 9.85 14.89
CA LYS A 249 -18.11 11.09 15.50
C LYS A 249 -17.43 12.35 14.95
N PHE A 250 -16.11 12.28 14.72
CA PHE A 250 -15.37 13.38 14.11
C PHE A 250 -15.86 13.67 12.69
N ALA A 251 -16.01 12.64 11.87
CA ALA A 251 -16.48 12.76 10.49
C ALA A 251 -17.93 13.25 10.41
N GLU A 252 -18.84 12.75 11.26
CA GLU A 252 -20.24 13.19 11.32
C GLU A 252 -20.36 14.68 11.62
N ASN A 253 -19.52 15.22 12.51
CA ASN A 253 -19.49 16.62 12.88
C ASN A 253 -18.65 17.51 11.94
N GLY A 254 -18.01 16.91 10.94
CA GLY A 254 -17.16 17.61 9.98
C GLY A 254 -17.96 18.50 9.01
N THR A 255 -17.24 19.37 8.33
CA THR A 255 -17.78 20.40 7.42
C THR A 255 -17.83 19.86 5.99
N LEU A 256 -18.95 20.04 5.30
CA LEU A 256 -19.02 19.81 3.86
C LEU A 256 -18.36 20.96 3.11
N GLU A 257 -17.66 20.66 2.04
CA GLU A 257 -17.09 21.69 1.17
C GLU A 257 -18.20 22.52 0.52
N PRO A 258 -18.10 23.87 0.52
CA PRO A 258 -19.07 24.71 -0.17
C PRO A 258 -19.08 24.44 -1.69
N VAL A 259 -20.26 24.41 -2.31
CA VAL A 259 -20.39 24.21 -3.77
C VAL A 259 -19.63 25.28 -4.55
N SER A 260 -19.51 26.51 -4.02
CA SER A 260 -18.69 27.57 -4.60
C SER A 260 -17.20 27.24 -4.76
N ASP A 261 -16.72 26.23 -4.03
CA ASP A 261 -15.32 25.82 -4.02
C ASP A 261 -15.03 24.65 -4.99
N LEU A 262 -16.04 24.22 -5.76
CA LEU A 262 -15.94 23.03 -6.63
C LEU A 262 -14.78 23.13 -7.64
N GLU A 263 -14.52 24.31 -8.18
CA GLU A 263 -13.47 24.56 -9.16
C GLU A 263 -12.10 24.85 -8.53
N LYS A 264 -12.01 24.99 -7.20
CA LYS A 264 -10.73 25.16 -6.52
C LYS A 264 -9.84 23.96 -6.71
N PHE A 265 -8.55 24.19 -6.82
CA PHE A 265 -7.50 23.16 -6.96
C PHE A 265 -7.52 22.39 -8.29
N VAL A 266 -8.31 22.80 -9.29
CA VAL A 266 -8.29 22.22 -10.65
C VAL A 266 -7.08 22.73 -11.42
N TYR A 267 -6.75 23.99 -11.26
CA TYR A 267 -5.58 24.65 -11.86
C TYR A 267 -4.74 25.32 -10.77
N SER A 268 -3.49 25.65 -11.09
CA SER A 268 -2.69 26.51 -10.23
C SER A 268 -3.35 27.90 -10.17
N GLU A 269 -3.61 28.39 -8.96
CA GLU A 269 -4.03 29.78 -8.81
C GLU A 269 -2.86 30.66 -9.22
N GLU A 270 -3.08 31.60 -10.17
CA GLU A 270 -2.12 32.65 -10.45
C GLU A 270 -1.95 33.45 -9.16
N ALA A 271 -0.72 33.58 -8.68
CA ALA A 271 -0.42 34.49 -7.60
C ALA A 271 -0.86 35.88 -8.07
N VAL A 272 -1.95 36.39 -7.51
CA VAL A 272 -2.33 37.77 -7.68
C VAL A 272 -1.18 38.62 -7.12
N GLN A 273 -0.38 39.22 -8.03
CA GLN A 273 0.71 40.10 -7.71
C GLN A 273 0.17 41.42 -7.13
#